data_2c00cfd63868a7483c72d2d9d17a6838
#
_entry.id   2c00cfd63868a7483c72d2d9d17a6838
#
_cell.length_a   1.000
_cell.length_b   1.000
_cell.length_c   1.000
_cell.angle_alpha   90.00
_cell.angle_beta   90.00
_cell.angle_gamma   90.00
#
_symmetry.space_group_name_H-M   'P 1'
#
loop_
_entity.id
_entity.type
_entity.pdbx_description
1 polymer ?
#
loop_
_entity_poly.entity_id
_entity_poly.type
_entity_poly.pdbx_seq_one_letter_code
_entity_poly.pdbx_strand_id
1 'polypeptide(L)'
;VNFRYNLRRKGMVKDTIHTTELDTAYARGVELLQKRKYAKALYILNDYNDRNTVVAHLSLDHNERAMELLATMPKDAVTEYLRAIACSRLGRKEEGRRHFLEACRLDERMEYRGNLDPEIAELLKQ
;
A
#
# COMPACT_ATOMS: atom_id res chain seq x y z
N VAL A 1 0.10 9.36 2.36
CA VAL A 1 -0.95 8.67 1.65
C VAL A 1 -2.11 8.43 2.57
N ASN A 2 -3.23 9.02 2.21
CA ASN A 2 -4.41 8.84 3.00
C ASN A 2 -5.19 7.64 2.45
N PHE A 3 -4.55 6.51 2.44
CA PHE A 3 -5.09 5.33 1.83
C PHE A 3 -5.71 4.44 2.89
N ARG A 4 -7.02 4.48 2.97
CA ARG A 4 -7.73 3.70 3.97
C ARG A 4 -8.13 2.36 3.41
N TYR A 5 -7.18 1.65 2.96
CA TYR A 5 -7.43 0.34 2.47
C TYR A 5 -7.78 -0.56 3.65
N ASN A 6 -8.50 -1.61 3.38
CA ASN A 6 -8.91 -2.54 4.43
C ASN A 6 -7.70 -3.25 5.04
N LEU A 7 -7.26 -2.76 6.16
CA LEU A 7 -6.11 -3.29 6.83
C LEU A 7 -6.40 -4.56 7.61
N ARG A 8 -7.68 -4.89 7.77
CA ARG A 8 -8.06 -6.11 8.44
C ARG A 8 -8.49 -7.16 7.47
N ARG A 9 -8.00 -7.04 6.25
CA ARG A 9 -8.37 -7.96 5.22
C ARG A 9 -8.12 -9.38 5.63
N LYS A 10 -9.10 -10.24 5.33
CA LYS A 10 -9.00 -11.63 5.60
C LYS A 10 -7.78 -12.22 4.91
N GLY A 11 -6.99 -12.96 5.63
CA GLY A 11 -5.79 -13.54 5.08
C GLY A 11 -4.54 -12.72 5.26
N MET A 12 -4.64 -11.51 5.76
CA MET A 12 -3.48 -10.71 6.04
C MET A 12 -2.70 -11.29 7.21
N VAL A 13 -3.41 -11.80 8.17
CA VAL A 13 -2.81 -12.52 9.28
C VAL A 13 -3.01 -13.98 8.99
N LYS A 14 -1.94 -14.71 8.87
CA LYS A 14 -2.04 -16.09 8.52
C LYS A 14 -2.54 -16.92 9.65
N ASP A 15 -3.33 -17.88 9.29
CA ASP A 15 -3.80 -18.85 10.20
C ASP A 15 -2.87 -19.94 10.39
N THR A 16 -1.65 -19.71 10.48
CA THR A 16 -0.75 -20.77 10.80
C THR A 16 -0.73 -20.88 12.27
N ILE A 17 0.05 -21.78 12.79
CA ILE A 17 0.21 -21.99 14.18
C ILE A 17 0.84 -20.79 14.78
N HIS A 18 0.37 -19.64 14.48
CA HIS A 18 0.99 -18.47 14.94
C HIS A 18 0.81 -18.31 16.40
N THR A 19 1.80 -17.87 17.01
CA THR A 19 1.69 -17.52 18.39
C THR A 19 0.75 -16.35 18.48
N THR A 20 0.00 -16.31 19.53
CA THR A 20 -0.86 -15.17 19.83
C THR A 20 -0.05 -13.88 19.87
N GLU A 21 1.22 -13.96 20.22
CA GLU A 21 2.10 -12.81 20.25
C GLU A 21 2.30 -12.16 18.92
N LEU A 22 2.51 -12.94 17.86
CA LEU A 22 2.67 -12.40 16.51
C LEU A 22 1.40 -11.73 16.04
N ASP A 23 0.26 -12.37 16.27
CA ASP A 23 -1.01 -11.79 15.86
C ASP A 23 -1.29 -10.50 16.62
N THR A 24 -0.96 -10.46 17.89
CA THR A 24 -1.16 -9.28 18.71
C THR A 24 -0.24 -8.15 18.25
N ALA A 25 1.01 -8.46 17.95
CA ALA A 25 1.95 -7.45 17.46
C ALA A 25 1.49 -6.88 16.12
N TYR A 26 1.05 -7.76 15.21
CA TYR A 26 0.58 -7.30 13.92
C TYR A 26 -0.64 -6.40 14.08
N ALA A 27 -1.61 -6.81 14.89
CA ALA A 27 -2.81 -6.02 15.12
C ALA A 27 -2.46 -4.65 15.70
N ARG A 28 -1.47 -4.60 16.58
CA ARG A 28 -1.03 -3.33 17.13
C ARG A 28 -0.40 -2.44 16.05
N GLY A 29 0.41 -3.03 15.19
CA GLY A 29 0.98 -2.29 14.07
C GLY A 29 -0.07 -1.71 13.16
N VAL A 30 -1.10 -2.50 12.85
CA VAL A 30 -2.21 -2.05 12.02
C VAL A 30 -2.98 -0.92 12.73
N GLU A 31 -3.21 -1.05 14.01
CA GLU A 31 -3.88 0.00 14.77
C GLU A 31 -3.09 1.31 14.72
N LEU A 32 -1.77 1.24 14.89
CA LEU A 32 -0.92 2.41 14.82
C LEU A 32 -0.97 3.04 13.43
N LEU A 33 -1.03 2.22 12.39
CA LEU A 33 -1.14 2.70 11.03
C LEU A 33 -2.47 3.45 10.84
N GLN A 34 -3.55 2.91 11.35
CA GLN A 34 -4.85 3.57 11.28
C GLN A 34 -4.87 4.89 12.03
N LYS A 35 -4.10 4.98 13.09
CA LYS A 35 -3.97 6.22 13.86
C LYS A 35 -2.93 7.16 13.28
N ARG A 36 -2.41 6.83 12.11
CA ARG A 36 -1.42 7.64 11.40
C ARG A 36 -0.10 7.81 12.15
N LYS A 37 0.20 6.88 13.03
CA LYS A 37 1.48 6.84 13.72
C LYS A 37 2.42 5.94 12.93
N TYR A 38 2.83 6.47 11.78
CA TYR A 38 3.48 5.65 10.75
C TYR A 38 4.83 5.10 11.16
N ALA A 39 5.64 5.89 11.83
CA ALA A 39 6.96 5.41 12.23
C ALA A 39 6.84 4.28 13.25
N LYS A 40 5.93 4.43 14.21
CA LYS A 40 5.70 3.37 15.20
C LYS A 40 5.09 2.14 14.55
N ALA A 41 4.18 2.35 13.61
CA ALA A 41 3.58 1.24 12.89
C ALA A 41 4.63 0.47 12.11
N LEU A 42 5.52 1.19 11.43
CA LEU A 42 6.55 0.56 10.63
C LEU A 42 7.53 -0.23 11.49
N TYR A 43 7.84 0.28 12.68
CA TYR A 43 8.73 -0.44 13.58
C TYR A 43 8.22 -1.87 13.81
N ILE A 44 6.90 -2.01 13.94
CA ILE A 44 6.29 -3.33 14.14
C ILE A 44 6.10 -4.07 12.82
N LEU A 45 5.60 -3.37 11.79
CA LEU A 45 5.21 -4.01 10.54
C LEU A 45 6.36 -4.34 9.60
N ASN A 46 7.54 -3.81 9.88
CA ASN A 46 8.67 -3.94 8.97
C ASN A 46 9.04 -5.39 8.66
N ASP A 47 8.82 -6.30 9.59
CA ASP A 47 9.18 -7.70 9.40
C ASP A 47 8.13 -8.51 8.63
N TYR A 48 6.95 -7.92 8.40
CA TYR A 48 5.86 -8.63 7.74
C TYR A 48 5.89 -8.50 6.22
N ASN A 49 6.46 -7.42 5.72
CA ASN A 49 6.65 -7.18 4.28
C ASN A 49 5.38 -7.36 3.46
N ASP A 50 4.26 -6.93 4.02
CA ASP A 50 2.97 -7.02 3.32
C ASP A 50 2.50 -5.64 2.87
N ARG A 51 1.26 -5.55 2.38
CA ARG A 51 0.74 -4.28 1.88
C ARG A 51 0.66 -3.21 2.97
N ASN A 52 0.42 -3.61 4.20
CA ASN A 52 0.39 -2.65 5.30
C ASN A 52 1.78 -2.06 5.55
N THR A 53 2.81 -2.89 5.39
CA THR A 53 4.19 -2.40 5.46
C THR A 53 4.46 -1.39 4.35
N VAL A 54 3.97 -1.67 3.13
CA VAL A 54 4.12 -0.75 2.01
C VAL A 54 3.43 0.58 2.30
N VAL A 55 2.22 0.54 2.83
CA VAL A 55 1.48 1.76 3.15
C VAL A 55 2.25 2.58 4.18
N ALA A 56 2.83 1.93 5.19
CA ALA A 56 3.62 2.62 6.19
C ALA A 56 4.84 3.30 5.55
N HIS A 57 5.53 2.59 4.65
CA HIS A 57 6.67 3.18 3.96
C HIS A 57 6.26 4.37 3.09
N LEU A 58 5.19 4.23 2.33
CA LEU A 58 4.71 5.33 1.49
C LEU A 58 4.31 6.53 2.33
N SER A 59 3.72 6.28 3.49
CA SER A 59 3.30 7.36 4.38
C SER A 59 4.48 8.12 4.97
N LEU A 60 5.65 7.48 5.00
CA LEU A 60 6.89 8.10 5.47
C LEU A 60 7.78 8.53 4.30
N ASP A 61 7.25 8.52 3.08
CA ASP A 61 7.98 8.90 1.87
C ASP A 61 9.18 8.00 1.56
N HIS A 62 9.12 6.75 2.01
CA HIS A 62 10.12 5.75 1.62
C HIS A 62 9.68 5.10 0.31
N ASN A 63 9.67 5.90 -0.76
CA ASN A 63 9.05 5.49 -2.01
C ASN A 63 9.83 4.40 -2.75
N GLU A 64 11.15 4.47 -2.71
CA GLU A 64 11.98 3.42 -3.34
C GLU A 64 11.80 2.09 -2.62
N ARG A 65 11.79 2.12 -1.29
CA ARG A 65 11.61 0.90 -0.52
C ARG A 65 10.23 0.30 -0.76
N ALA A 66 9.22 1.16 -0.86
CA ALA A 66 7.88 0.72 -1.18
C ALA A 66 7.84 0.00 -2.53
N MET A 67 8.51 0.55 -3.55
CA MET A 67 8.58 -0.10 -4.86
C MET A 67 9.28 -1.45 -4.79
N GLU A 68 10.37 -1.54 -4.02
CA GLU A 68 11.07 -2.82 -3.86
C GLU A 68 10.15 -3.88 -3.28
N LEU A 69 9.39 -3.53 -2.25
CA LEU A 69 8.46 -4.48 -1.65
C LEU A 69 7.32 -4.84 -2.59
N LEU A 70 6.78 -3.83 -3.28
CA LEU A 70 5.69 -4.06 -4.22
C LEU A 70 6.11 -5.00 -5.35
N ALA A 71 7.39 -4.95 -5.74
CA ALA A 71 7.88 -5.80 -6.81
C ALA A 71 7.81 -7.29 -6.44
N THR A 72 7.76 -7.60 -5.16
CA THR A 72 7.71 -9.00 -4.70
C THR A 72 6.28 -9.50 -4.52
N MET A 73 5.29 -8.65 -4.70
CA MET A 73 3.90 -8.97 -4.39
C MET A 73 3.12 -9.39 -5.63
N PRO A 74 2.10 -10.24 -5.45
CA PRO A 74 1.25 -10.61 -6.57
C PRO A 74 0.54 -9.38 -7.13
N LYS A 75 0.22 -9.43 -8.40
CA LYS A 75 -0.50 -8.35 -9.05
C LYS A 75 -1.97 -8.41 -8.65
N ASP A 76 -2.46 -7.36 -8.03
CA ASP A 76 -3.90 -7.19 -7.80
C ASP A 76 -4.20 -5.69 -7.86
N ALA A 77 -5.48 -5.34 -7.78
CA ALA A 77 -5.87 -3.95 -7.97
C ALA A 77 -5.21 -3.01 -6.98
N VAL A 78 -5.11 -3.42 -5.73
CA VAL A 78 -4.54 -2.57 -4.70
C VAL A 78 -3.03 -2.43 -4.87
N THR A 79 -2.32 -3.53 -5.14
CA THR A 79 -0.87 -3.42 -5.33
C THR A 79 -0.55 -2.60 -6.56
N GLU A 80 -1.35 -2.71 -7.62
CA GLU A 80 -1.14 -1.89 -8.81
C GLU A 80 -1.40 -0.41 -8.51
N TYR A 81 -2.42 -0.12 -7.71
CA TYR A 81 -2.69 1.25 -7.31
C TYR A 81 -1.52 1.81 -6.49
N LEU A 82 -1.01 1.03 -5.56
CA LEU A 82 0.12 1.46 -4.73
C LEU A 82 1.39 1.66 -5.57
N ARG A 83 1.58 0.81 -6.58
CA ARG A 83 2.69 1.00 -7.52
C ARG A 83 2.55 2.31 -8.27
N ALA A 84 1.33 2.67 -8.67
CA ALA A 84 1.07 3.94 -9.34
C ALA A 84 1.43 5.12 -8.45
N ILE A 85 1.05 5.07 -7.17
CA ILE A 85 1.38 6.13 -6.23
C ILE A 85 2.90 6.27 -6.09
N ALA A 86 3.60 5.15 -5.89
CA ALA A 86 5.04 5.18 -5.73
C ALA A 86 5.73 5.72 -6.99
N CYS A 87 5.26 5.30 -8.15
CA CYS A 87 5.81 5.80 -9.42
C CYS A 87 5.59 7.29 -9.58
N SER A 88 4.40 7.77 -9.21
CA SER A 88 4.11 9.20 -9.28
C SER A 88 5.10 9.99 -8.46
N ARG A 89 5.37 9.54 -7.25
CA ARG A 89 6.30 10.23 -6.35
C ARG A 89 7.74 10.17 -6.83
N LEU A 90 8.09 9.10 -7.54
CA LEU A 90 9.45 8.92 -8.06
C LEU A 90 9.65 9.55 -9.44
N GLY A 91 8.61 10.20 -9.97
CA GLY A 91 8.71 10.84 -11.27
C GLY A 91 8.60 9.89 -12.44
N ARG A 92 8.19 8.66 -12.22
CA ARG A 92 8.04 7.64 -13.27
C ARG A 92 6.61 7.67 -13.80
N LYS A 93 6.25 8.77 -14.45
CA LYS A 93 4.86 9.02 -14.83
C LYS A 93 4.27 7.98 -15.78
N GLU A 94 5.02 7.62 -16.80
CA GLU A 94 4.56 6.67 -17.79
C GLU A 94 4.26 5.32 -17.16
N GLU A 95 5.20 4.85 -16.37
CA GLU A 95 5.06 3.59 -15.66
C GLU A 95 3.89 3.65 -14.67
N GLY A 96 3.78 4.76 -13.96
CA GLY A 96 2.68 4.93 -13.01
C GLY A 96 1.32 4.91 -13.65
N ARG A 97 1.18 5.54 -14.84
CA ARG A 97 -0.08 5.51 -15.56
C ARG A 97 -0.45 4.08 -15.94
N ARG A 98 0.52 3.29 -16.39
CA ARG A 98 0.25 1.90 -16.74
C ARG A 98 -0.24 1.12 -15.55
N HIS A 99 0.39 1.32 -14.39
CA HIS A 99 -0.06 0.64 -13.17
C HIS A 99 -1.46 1.07 -12.75
N PHE A 100 -1.76 2.36 -12.85
CA PHE A 100 -3.09 2.84 -12.51
C PHE A 100 -4.15 2.25 -13.44
N LEU A 101 -3.89 2.23 -14.74
CA LEU A 101 -4.83 1.65 -15.68
C LEU A 101 -5.04 0.16 -15.43
N GLU A 102 -3.98 -0.53 -15.07
CA GLU A 102 -4.10 -1.93 -14.73
C GLU A 102 -4.92 -2.14 -13.46
N ALA A 103 -4.73 -1.27 -12.47
CA ALA A 103 -5.55 -1.32 -11.25
C ALA A 103 -7.03 -1.19 -11.59
N CYS A 104 -7.36 -0.24 -12.47
CA CYS A 104 -8.75 -0.03 -12.90
C CYS A 104 -9.29 -1.22 -13.68
N ARG A 105 -8.43 -1.86 -14.48
CA ARG A 105 -8.84 -3.05 -15.21
C ARG A 105 -9.18 -4.19 -14.26
N LEU A 106 -8.41 -4.32 -13.21
CA LEU A 106 -8.61 -5.38 -12.22
C LEU A 106 -9.78 -5.11 -11.28
N ASP A 107 -10.06 -3.84 -11.02
CA ASP A 107 -11.18 -3.43 -10.16
C ASP A 107 -11.60 -2.02 -10.55
N GLU A 108 -12.74 -1.90 -11.20
CA GLU A 108 -13.20 -0.60 -11.72
C GLU A 108 -13.40 0.44 -10.63
N ARG A 109 -13.56 0.04 -9.38
CA ARG A 109 -13.67 0.99 -8.26
C ARG A 109 -12.40 1.81 -8.07
N MET A 110 -11.29 1.35 -8.63
CA MET A 110 -10.04 2.10 -8.54
C MET A 110 -10.09 3.38 -9.35
N GLU A 111 -10.89 3.43 -10.40
CA GLU A 111 -11.08 4.66 -11.14
C GLU A 111 -11.72 5.74 -10.28
N TYR A 112 -12.77 5.36 -9.55
CA TYR A 112 -13.42 6.28 -8.64
C TYR A 112 -12.45 6.77 -7.57
N ARG A 113 -11.68 5.84 -7.00
CA ARG A 113 -10.69 6.19 -6.00
C ARG A 113 -9.63 7.13 -6.55
N GLY A 114 -9.17 6.86 -7.77
CA GLY A 114 -8.18 7.70 -8.43
C GLY A 114 -8.68 9.11 -8.68
N ASN A 115 -9.97 9.24 -8.99
CA ASN A 115 -10.54 10.56 -9.23
C ASN A 115 -10.53 11.44 -7.98
N LEU A 116 -10.44 10.83 -6.82
CA LEU A 116 -10.41 11.56 -5.55
C LEU A 116 -8.98 11.74 -5.02
N ASP A 117 -8.01 11.23 -5.74
CA ASP A 117 -6.63 11.19 -5.27
C ASP A 117 -5.76 12.19 -6.04
N PRO A 118 -5.27 13.26 -5.37
CA PRO A 118 -4.45 14.27 -6.06
C PRO A 118 -3.18 13.69 -6.69
N GLU A 119 -2.62 12.63 -6.12
CA GLU A 119 -1.40 12.03 -6.68
C GLU A 119 -1.69 11.33 -7.99
N ILE A 120 -2.86 10.70 -8.10
CA ILE A 120 -3.27 10.09 -9.36
C ILE A 120 -3.62 11.17 -10.38
N ALA A 121 -4.28 12.24 -9.95
CA ALA A 121 -4.59 13.34 -10.84
C ALA A 121 -3.32 13.92 -11.46
N GLU A 122 -2.29 14.09 -10.66
CA GLU A 122 -1.00 14.58 -11.15
C GLU A 122 -0.38 13.61 -12.15
N LEU A 123 -0.51 12.32 -11.86
CA LEU A 123 0.01 11.28 -12.73
C LEU A 123 -0.66 11.28 -14.10
N LEU A 124 -1.96 11.58 -14.15
CA LEU A 124 -2.72 11.56 -15.39
C LEU A 124 -2.60 12.85 -16.21
N LYS A 125 -1.96 13.86 -15.70
CA LYS A 125 -1.73 15.08 -16.46
C LYS A 125 -0.79 14.80 -17.63
N GLN A 126 -1.09 15.46 -18.71
CA GLN A 126 -0.29 15.35 -19.93
C GLN A 126 0.97 16.20 -19.82
#